data_317a919b2bbcbe67e476f020c15f2b9c
#
_entry.id   317a919b2bbcbe67e476f020c15f2b9c
#
_cell.length_a   1.000
_cell.length_b   1.000
_cell.length_c   1.000
_cell.angle_alpha   90.00
_cell.angle_beta   90.00
_cell.angle_gamma   90.00
#
_symmetry.space_group_name_H-M   'P 1'
#
loop_
_entity.id
_entity.type
_entity.pdbx_description
1 polymer ?
#
loop_
_entity_poly.entity_id
_entity_poly.type
_entity_poly.pdbx_seq_one_letter_code
_entity_poly.pdbx_strand_id
1 'polypeptide(L)'
;MSSPKKKLSATEHHELLKLLQSRFKKNKDRHSNIEWAAVEAKLEANPAKLWSLNEMEITGGEPDVVAHDKKSGEYIFYDCAAESPKGRRSICYDHEALEKRKEHKPANSAVEMSADMGIELLTEDQYRQLQQLGDFDTKTSSWIVTTPAVRKLGGAFFMDRRYNTVFLYHNGADSYYAARGFRGSLKV
;
A
#
# COMPACT_ATOMS: atom_id res chain seq x y z
N MET A 1 -3.05 -23.15 -15.51
CA MET A 1 -1.66 -22.78 -15.18
C MET A 1 -1.61 -22.49 -13.69
N SER A 2 -0.72 -23.15 -12.92
CA SER A 2 -0.60 -22.87 -11.48
C SER A 2 -0.02 -21.46 -11.29
N SER A 3 -0.69 -20.64 -10.51
CA SER A 3 -0.16 -19.35 -10.09
C SER A 3 1.27 -19.52 -9.52
N PRO A 4 2.22 -18.66 -9.85
CA PRO A 4 3.56 -18.75 -9.31
C PRO A 4 3.50 -18.78 -7.78
N LYS A 5 4.27 -19.64 -7.15
CA LYS A 5 4.32 -19.75 -5.68
C LYS A 5 4.77 -18.40 -5.12
N LYS A 6 3.88 -17.69 -4.41
CA LYS A 6 4.15 -16.46 -3.66
C LYS A 6 5.08 -16.78 -2.46
N LYS A 7 6.36 -17.03 -2.73
CA LYS A 7 7.35 -17.43 -1.72
C LYS A 7 8.72 -16.87 -2.08
N LEU A 8 9.38 -16.31 -1.07
CA LEU A 8 10.76 -15.81 -1.17
C LEU A 8 11.78 -16.94 -1.08
N SER A 9 12.94 -16.76 -1.67
CA SER A 9 14.13 -17.56 -1.39
C SER A 9 14.61 -17.32 0.05
N ALA A 10 15.45 -18.20 0.57
CA ALA A 10 15.99 -18.03 1.93
C ALA A 10 16.79 -16.73 2.10
N THR A 11 17.50 -16.30 1.07
CA THR A 11 18.26 -15.04 1.06
C THR A 11 17.33 -13.83 1.09
N GLU A 12 16.37 -13.75 0.18
CA GLU A 12 15.38 -12.67 0.14
C GLU A 12 14.60 -12.56 1.45
N HIS A 13 14.18 -13.69 2.01
CA HIS A 13 13.51 -13.77 3.29
C HIS A 13 14.34 -13.12 4.41
N HIS A 14 15.62 -13.52 4.53
CA HIS A 14 16.50 -12.99 5.57
C HIS A 14 16.77 -11.48 5.38
N GLU A 15 17.06 -11.06 4.15
CA GLU A 15 17.33 -9.66 3.82
C GLU A 15 16.11 -8.77 4.10
N LEU A 16 14.91 -9.22 3.73
CA LEU A 16 13.68 -8.50 4.00
C LEU A 16 13.41 -8.35 5.50
N LEU A 17 13.51 -9.42 6.29
CA LEU A 17 13.31 -9.34 7.75
C LEU A 17 14.29 -8.36 8.40
N LYS A 18 15.57 -8.40 7.99
CA LYS A 18 16.58 -7.45 8.48
C LYS A 18 16.25 -6.00 8.12
N LEU A 19 15.77 -5.77 6.90
CA LEU A 19 15.36 -4.45 6.43
C LEU A 19 14.15 -3.92 7.22
N LEU A 20 13.11 -4.74 7.37
CA LEU A 20 11.91 -4.41 8.13
C LEU A 20 12.26 -4.12 9.61
N GLN A 21 13.12 -4.94 10.23
CA GLN A 21 13.59 -4.71 11.60
C GLN A 21 14.33 -3.39 11.74
N SER A 22 15.19 -3.06 10.77
CA SER A 22 15.93 -1.80 10.77
C SER A 22 14.99 -0.61 10.68
N ARG A 23 13.97 -0.67 9.81
CA ARG A 23 12.94 0.35 9.65
C ARG A 23 12.10 0.50 10.92
N PHE A 24 11.66 -0.61 11.49
CA PHE A 24 10.94 -0.66 12.76
C PHE A 24 11.70 0.04 13.89
N LYS A 25 13.00 -0.27 14.06
CA LYS A 25 13.84 0.36 15.07
C LYS A 25 14.03 1.86 14.85
N LYS A 26 14.09 2.30 13.59
CA LYS A 26 14.26 3.70 13.22
C LYS A 26 13.01 4.55 13.48
N ASN A 27 11.83 3.98 13.34
CA ASN A 27 10.55 4.70 13.36
C ASN A 27 9.67 4.30 14.57
N LYS A 28 10.25 4.26 15.77
CA LYS A 28 9.57 3.80 17.00
C LYS A 28 8.27 4.54 17.30
N ASP A 29 8.15 5.80 16.88
CA ASP A 29 6.96 6.62 17.10
C ASP A 29 5.73 6.10 16.32
N ARG A 30 5.92 5.28 15.26
CA ARG A 30 4.84 4.69 14.47
C ARG A 30 4.12 3.54 15.17
N HIS A 31 4.78 2.90 16.14
CA HIS A 31 4.33 1.65 16.75
C HIS A 31 4.75 1.50 18.23
N SER A 32 4.53 2.56 19.02
CA SER A 32 4.76 2.51 20.46
C SER A 32 4.02 1.30 21.07
N ASN A 33 4.66 0.55 21.95
CA ASN A 33 4.14 -0.66 22.59
C ASN A 33 4.03 -1.92 21.70
N ILE A 34 4.70 -1.96 20.56
CA ILE A 34 4.85 -3.17 19.75
C ILE A 34 6.31 -3.64 19.85
N GLU A 35 6.52 -4.93 20.10
CA GLU A 35 7.84 -5.55 20.14
C GLU A 35 8.15 -6.25 18.83
N TRP A 36 9.34 -5.99 18.27
CA TRP A 36 9.74 -6.58 16.99
C TRP A 36 9.71 -8.11 17.00
N ALA A 37 10.15 -8.75 18.07
CA ALA A 37 10.17 -10.21 18.14
C ALA A 37 8.81 -10.85 17.92
N ALA A 38 7.74 -10.20 18.38
CA ALA A 38 6.37 -10.69 18.16
C ALA A 38 5.92 -10.48 16.69
N VAL A 39 6.31 -9.36 16.07
CA VAL A 39 6.08 -9.11 14.64
C VAL A 39 6.82 -10.13 13.78
N GLU A 40 8.09 -10.34 14.05
CA GLU A 40 8.96 -11.28 13.33
C GLU A 40 8.41 -12.71 13.38
N ALA A 41 8.00 -13.17 14.55
CA ALA A 41 7.40 -14.50 14.72
C ALA A 41 6.12 -14.68 13.87
N LYS A 42 5.29 -13.63 13.75
CA LYS A 42 4.11 -13.63 12.88
C LYS A 42 4.48 -13.68 11.40
N LEU A 43 5.50 -12.93 10.99
CA LEU A 43 5.99 -12.92 9.62
C LEU A 43 6.59 -14.28 9.21
N GLU A 44 7.40 -14.88 10.07
CA GLU A 44 7.98 -16.20 9.84
C GLU A 44 6.92 -17.30 9.72
N ALA A 45 5.84 -17.20 10.50
CA ALA A 45 4.71 -18.12 10.42
C ALA A 45 3.85 -17.92 9.14
N ASN A 46 4.01 -16.81 8.42
CA ASN A 46 3.19 -16.44 7.27
C ASN A 46 4.01 -16.07 6.02
N PRO A 47 4.65 -17.04 5.34
CA PRO A 47 5.52 -16.77 4.18
C PRO A 47 4.84 -16.01 3.04
N ALA A 48 3.53 -16.21 2.82
CA ALA A 48 2.77 -15.50 1.80
C ALA A 48 2.63 -14.00 2.13
N LYS A 49 2.48 -13.66 3.42
CA LYS A 49 2.42 -12.26 3.88
C LYS A 49 3.79 -11.59 3.78
N LEU A 50 4.83 -12.33 4.10
CA LEU A 50 6.21 -11.85 3.92
C LEU A 50 6.51 -11.59 2.44
N TRP A 51 6.03 -12.45 1.53
CA TRP A 51 6.12 -12.20 0.09
C TRP A 51 5.38 -10.91 -0.30
N SER A 52 4.17 -10.66 0.20
CA SER A 52 3.43 -9.41 -0.04
C SER A 52 4.19 -8.18 0.46
N LEU A 53 4.85 -8.25 1.63
CA LEU A 53 5.73 -7.17 2.12
C LEU A 53 6.93 -6.95 1.20
N ASN A 54 7.47 -8.00 0.62
CA ASN A 54 8.53 -7.87 -0.38
C ASN A 54 8.04 -7.12 -1.63
N GLU A 55 6.83 -7.43 -2.11
CA GLU A 55 6.23 -6.70 -3.24
C GLU A 55 6.01 -5.21 -2.89
N MET A 56 5.60 -4.92 -1.64
CA MET A 56 5.53 -3.54 -1.15
C MET A 56 6.90 -2.86 -1.17
N GLU A 57 7.94 -3.55 -0.75
CA GLU A 57 9.31 -3.04 -0.69
C GLU A 57 9.91 -2.77 -2.07
N ILE A 58 9.91 -3.76 -2.96
CA ILE A 58 10.53 -3.64 -4.30
C ILE A 58 9.83 -2.61 -5.19
N THR A 59 8.56 -2.29 -4.91
CA THR A 59 7.82 -1.22 -5.59
C THR A 59 8.01 0.15 -4.95
N GLY A 60 8.83 0.25 -3.88
CA GLY A 60 9.18 1.51 -3.22
C GLY A 60 8.17 1.98 -2.17
N GLY A 61 7.43 1.06 -1.55
CA GLY A 61 6.43 1.37 -0.53
C GLY A 61 7.01 1.63 0.86
N GLU A 62 8.17 1.07 1.15
CA GLU A 62 8.79 1.15 2.49
C GLU A 62 7.82 0.72 3.60
N PRO A 63 7.26 -0.52 3.56
CA PRO A 63 6.25 -0.96 4.52
C PRO A 63 6.77 -0.96 5.95
N ASP A 64 5.95 -0.48 6.88
CA ASP A 64 6.26 -0.46 8.31
C ASP A 64 5.01 -0.82 9.12
N VAL A 65 5.22 -1.35 10.32
CA VAL A 65 4.13 -1.64 11.27
C VAL A 65 3.57 -0.33 11.80
N VAL A 66 2.26 -0.18 11.76
CA VAL A 66 1.58 1.03 12.23
C VAL A 66 0.58 0.75 13.34
N ALA A 67 0.14 -0.49 13.51
CA ALA A 67 -0.80 -0.87 14.55
C ALA A 67 -0.76 -2.37 14.85
N HIS A 68 -1.34 -2.74 15.99
CA HIS A 68 -1.62 -4.11 16.40
C HIS A 68 -3.10 -4.21 16.80
N ASP A 69 -3.88 -4.96 16.05
CA ASP A 69 -5.25 -5.27 16.42
C ASP A 69 -5.27 -6.36 17.50
N LYS A 70 -5.51 -5.95 18.74
CA LYS A 70 -5.54 -6.86 19.89
C LYS A 70 -6.69 -7.89 19.85
N LYS A 71 -7.73 -7.65 19.04
CA LYS A 71 -8.86 -8.57 18.92
C LYS A 71 -8.54 -9.72 17.98
N SER A 72 -7.97 -9.42 16.81
CA SER A 72 -7.57 -10.43 15.82
C SER A 72 -6.14 -10.95 16.06
N GLY A 73 -5.31 -10.21 16.81
CA GLY A 73 -3.90 -10.48 17.01
C GLY A 73 -3.05 -10.19 15.76
N GLU A 74 -3.58 -9.43 14.81
CA GLU A 74 -2.90 -9.07 13.57
C GLU A 74 -2.07 -7.79 13.72
N TYR A 75 -0.89 -7.78 13.14
CA TYR A 75 -0.11 -6.57 12.92
C TYR A 75 -0.49 -5.93 11.59
N ILE A 76 -0.66 -4.61 11.59
CA ILE A 76 -1.06 -3.84 10.43
C ILE A 76 0.15 -3.12 9.87
N PHE A 77 0.45 -3.36 8.61
CA PHE A 77 1.50 -2.68 7.85
C PHE A 77 0.87 -1.71 6.87
N TYR A 78 1.46 -0.52 6.73
CA TYR A 78 1.16 0.43 5.64
C TYR A 78 2.43 0.74 4.85
N ASP A 79 2.25 1.13 3.60
CA ASP A 79 3.31 1.79 2.84
C ASP A 79 3.63 3.15 3.48
N CYS A 80 4.85 3.29 3.99
CA CYS A 80 5.32 4.47 4.72
C CYS A 80 6.41 5.25 3.97
N ALA A 81 6.58 5.03 2.67
CA ALA A 81 7.41 5.91 1.84
C ALA A 81 6.86 7.34 1.84
N ALA A 82 7.72 8.36 1.82
CA ALA A 82 7.30 9.76 1.89
C ALA A 82 6.30 10.13 0.77
N GLU A 83 6.53 9.62 -0.43
CA GLU A 83 5.65 9.83 -1.58
C GLU A 83 5.02 8.50 -2.03
N SER A 84 3.93 8.56 -2.80
CA SER A 84 3.30 7.37 -3.38
C SER A 84 4.35 6.46 -4.02
N PRO A 85 4.37 5.15 -3.79
CA PRO A 85 5.43 4.25 -4.26
C PRO A 85 5.74 4.40 -5.74
N LYS A 86 7.01 4.62 -6.09
CA LYS A 86 7.42 4.95 -7.44
C LYS A 86 7.04 3.86 -8.46
N GLY A 87 7.17 2.60 -8.08
CA GLY A 87 6.82 1.45 -8.93
C GLY A 87 5.32 1.25 -9.15
N ARG A 88 4.47 2.08 -8.54
CA ARG A 88 3.00 1.97 -8.61
C ARG A 88 2.32 3.23 -9.14
N ARG A 89 3.06 4.15 -9.75
CA ARG A 89 2.54 5.39 -10.32
C ARG A 89 2.13 5.21 -11.78
N SER A 90 1.45 6.22 -12.34
CA SER A 90 0.98 6.26 -13.73
C SER A 90 0.01 5.12 -14.05
N ILE A 91 -0.90 4.81 -13.15
CA ILE A 91 -1.91 3.77 -13.28
C ILE A 91 -3.31 4.34 -13.05
N CYS A 92 -4.32 3.78 -13.73
CA CYS A 92 -5.73 4.08 -13.48
C CYS A 92 -6.24 3.32 -12.25
N TYR A 93 -7.52 3.47 -11.92
CA TYR A 93 -8.06 2.95 -10.67
C TYR A 93 -8.22 1.42 -10.67
N ASP A 94 -8.95 0.86 -11.62
CA ASP A 94 -9.25 -0.58 -11.67
C ASP A 94 -9.28 -1.12 -13.12
N HIS A 95 -9.46 -2.43 -13.25
CA HIS A 95 -9.48 -3.13 -14.53
C HIS A 95 -10.55 -2.62 -15.49
N GLU A 96 -11.76 -2.38 -15.00
CA GLU A 96 -12.86 -1.87 -15.83
C GLU A 96 -12.49 -0.52 -16.46
N ALA A 97 -11.90 0.38 -15.66
CA ALA A 97 -11.42 1.67 -16.14
C ALA A 97 -10.26 1.51 -17.13
N LEU A 98 -9.35 0.57 -16.89
CA LEU A 98 -8.24 0.23 -17.79
C LEU A 98 -8.75 -0.24 -19.16
N GLU A 99 -9.72 -1.17 -19.17
CA GLU A 99 -10.25 -1.75 -20.39
C GLU A 99 -11.10 -0.76 -21.21
N LYS A 100 -11.78 0.18 -20.58
CA LYS A 100 -12.54 1.25 -21.27
C LYS A 100 -11.65 2.21 -22.05
N ARG A 101 -10.36 2.31 -21.75
CA ARG A 101 -9.43 3.19 -22.48
C ARG A 101 -9.15 2.62 -23.86
N LYS A 102 -9.38 3.42 -24.91
CA LYS A 102 -9.07 3.04 -26.30
C LYS A 102 -7.60 3.27 -26.63
N GLU A 103 -7.01 4.32 -26.06
CA GLU A 103 -5.63 4.74 -26.33
C GLU A 103 -4.88 5.03 -25.03
N HIS A 104 -3.54 4.97 -25.08
CA HIS A 104 -2.66 5.28 -23.96
C HIS A 104 -3.03 4.53 -22.68
N LYS A 105 -3.30 3.22 -22.80
CA LYS A 105 -3.57 2.37 -21.63
C LYS A 105 -2.33 2.34 -20.73
N PRO A 106 -2.46 2.62 -19.42
CA PRO A 106 -1.38 2.34 -18.48
C PRO A 106 -1.10 0.83 -18.39
N ALA A 107 0.05 0.46 -17.86
CA ALA A 107 0.46 -0.94 -17.78
C ALA A 107 -0.41 -1.78 -16.83
N ASN A 108 -1.03 -1.15 -15.83
CA ASN A 108 -1.87 -1.82 -14.83
C ASN A 108 -2.86 -0.83 -14.19
N SER A 109 -3.67 -1.30 -13.28
CA SER A 109 -4.56 -0.51 -12.43
C SER A 109 -4.21 -0.70 -10.94
N ALA A 110 -4.64 0.24 -10.10
CA ALA A 110 -4.32 0.23 -8.68
C ALA A 110 -4.94 -0.99 -7.97
N VAL A 111 -6.21 -1.29 -8.26
CA VAL A 111 -6.93 -2.42 -7.65
C VAL A 111 -6.34 -3.76 -8.06
N GLU A 112 -6.03 -3.96 -9.35
CA GLU A 112 -5.43 -5.22 -9.81
C GLU A 112 -4.02 -5.40 -9.27
N MET A 113 -3.19 -4.36 -9.36
CA MET A 113 -1.82 -4.44 -8.87
C MET A 113 -1.79 -4.73 -7.37
N SER A 114 -2.67 -4.13 -6.57
CA SER A 114 -2.75 -4.43 -5.13
C SER A 114 -3.17 -5.87 -4.87
N ALA A 115 -4.13 -6.40 -5.64
CA ALA A 115 -4.57 -7.80 -5.52
C ALA A 115 -3.45 -8.79 -5.90
N ASP A 116 -2.71 -8.51 -6.97
CA ASP A 116 -1.55 -9.31 -7.39
C ASP A 116 -0.46 -9.34 -6.31
N MET A 117 -0.21 -8.21 -5.65
CA MET A 117 0.72 -8.09 -4.53
C MET A 117 0.19 -8.74 -3.23
N GLY A 118 -1.10 -9.09 -3.17
CA GLY A 118 -1.75 -9.64 -1.97
C GLY A 118 -1.92 -8.62 -0.85
N ILE A 119 -2.14 -7.34 -1.20
CA ILE A 119 -2.38 -6.22 -0.31
C ILE A 119 -3.71 -5.54 -0.66
N GLU A 120 -4.16 -4.61 0.17
CA GLU A 120 -5.37 -3.82 -0.05
C GLU A 120 -5.02 -2.34 -0.20
N LEU A 121 -5.77 -1.60 -1.04
CA LEU A 121 -5.67 -0.14 -1.05
C LEU A 121 -6.06 0.41 0.33
N LEU A 122 -5.44 1.51 0.74
CA LEU A 122 -5.88 2.19 1.96
C LEU A 122 -7.32 2.71 1.78
N THR A 123 -8.12 2.58 2.83
CA THR A 123 -9.38 3.34 2.96
C THR A 123 -9.07 4.80 3.30
N GLU A 124 -10.08 5.68 3.22
CA GLU A 124 -9.92 7.07 3.65
C GLU A 124 -9.45 7.16 5.10
N ASP A 125 -10.07 6.40 6.01
CA ASP A 125 -9.70 6.40 7.43
C ASP A 125 -8.26 5.94 7.63
N GLN A 126 -7.82 4.87 6.96
CA GLN A 126 -6.45 4.38 7.02
C GLN A 126 -5.45 5.40 6.46
N TYR A 127 -5.80 6.09 5.37
CA TYR A 127 -4.96 7.15 4.82
C TYR A 127 -4.82 8.32 5.80
N ARG A 128 -5.91 8.73 6.45
CA ARG A 128 -5.88 9.76 7.49
C ARG A 128 -5.09 9.33 8.73
N GLN A 129 -5.17 8.06 9.13
CA GLN A 129 -4.34 7.49 10.20
C GLN A 129 -2.85 7.54 9.83
N LEU A 130 -2.49 7.13 8.61
CA LEU A 130 -1.12 7.22 8.12
C LEU A 130 -0.58 8.66 8.24
N GLN A 131 -1.37 9.66 7.88
CA GLN A 131 -1.00 11.07 7.94
C GLN A 131 -0.77 11.62 9.35
N GLN A 132 -1.16 10.88 10.41
CA GLN A 132 -0.79 11.20 11.79
C GLN A 132 0.64 10.75 12.13
N LEU A 133 1.21 9.86 11.33
CA LEU A 133 2.54 9.29 11.54
C LEU A 133 3.65 10.06 10.81
N GLY A 134 3.29 11.07 10.03
CA GLY A 134 4.23 11.89 9.25
C GLY A 134 3.56 12.60 8.07
N ASP A 135 4.37 13.27 7.27
CA ASP A 135 3.93 13.99 6.07
C ASP A 135 4.10 13.08 4.85
N PHE A 136 2.99 12.60 4.29
CA PHE A 136 2.98 11.70 3.14
C PHE A 136 2.27 12.33 1.95
N ASP A 137 2.71 11.99 0.72
CA ASP A 137 2.13 12.47 -0.53
C ASP A 137 2.10 14.02 -0.63
N THR A 138 3.19 14.66 -0.26
CA THR A 138 3.32 16.13 -0.36
C THR A 138 3.55 16.60 -1.81
N LYS A 139 4.02 15.71 -2.68
CA LYS A 139 4.28 15.94 -4.12
C LYS A 139 3.49 14.99 -5.02
N THR A 140 3.02 13.89 -4.47
CA THR A 140 2.26 12.85 -5.17
C THR A 140 0.83 12.77 -4.65
N SER A 141 0.04 11.86 -5.21
CA SER A 141 -1.27 11.46 -4.70
C SER A 141 -1.44 9.95 -4.76
N SER A 142 -2.34 9.41 -3.97
CA SER A 142 -2.60 7.98 -3.91
C SER A 142 -4.08 7.67 -4.08
N TRP A 143 -4.39 6.76 -5.01
CA TRP A 143 -5.71 6.13 -5.07
C TRP A 143 -6.02 5.44 -3.75
N ILE A 144 -7.25 5.56 -3.30
CA ILE A 144 -7.79 4.89 -2.11
C ILE A 144 -9.05 4.09 -2.46
N VAL A 145 -9.51 3.25 -1.55
CA VAL A 145 -10.78 2.52 -1.72
C VAL A 145 -11.90 3.50 -2.03
N THR A 146 -12.56 3.28 -3.16
CA THR A 146 -13.69 4.08 -3.62
C THR A 146 -15.00 3.35 -3.31
N THR A 147 -16.00 4.09 -2.82
CA THR A 147 -17.32 3.53 -2.55
C THR A 147 -17.98 3.00 -3.83
N PRO A 148 -18.73 1.88 -3.78
CA PRO A 148 -19.43 1.35 -4.95
C PRO A 148 -20.35 2.36 -5.64
N ALA A 149 -20.99 3.25 -4.87
CA ALA A 149 -21.88 4.28 -5.40
C ALA A 149 -21.14 5.24 -6.34
N VAL A 150 -19.97 5.73 -5.95
CA VAL A 150 -19.15 6.63 -6.77
C VAL A 150 -18.53 5.87 -7.93
N ARG A 151 -18.03 4.64 -7.68
CA ARG A 151 -17.43 3.84 -8.75
C ARG A 151 -18.41 3.50 -9.87
N LYS A 152 -19.66 3.21 -9.54
CA LYS A 152 -20.75 2.94 -10.50
C LYS A 152 -21.00 4.11 -11.46
N LEU A 153 -20.76 5.33 -11.00
CA LEU A 153 -20.89 6.55 -11.80
C LEU A 153 -19.60 6.89 -12.60
N GLY A 154 -18.59 6.02 -12.56
CA GLY A 154 -17.34 6.18 -13.30
C GLY A 154 -16.23 6.91 -12.52
N GLY A 155 -16.48 7.33 -11.29
CA GLY A 155 -15.52 8.04 -10.44
C GLY A 155 -14.61 7.11 -9.63
N ALA A 156 -13.52 7.67 -9.12
CA ALA A 156 -12.66 7.07 -8.13
C ALA A 156 -12.04 8.13 -7.21
N PHE A 157 -11.72 7.73 -5.97
CA PHE A 157 -11.16 8.60 -4.95
C PHE A 157 -9.63 8.51 -4.91
N PHE A 158 -9.00 9.64 -4.67
CA PHE A 158 -7.59 9.73 -4.33
C PHE A 158 -7.36 10.80 -3.27
N MET A 159 -6.23 10.70 -2.57
CA MET A 159 -5.87 11.63 -1.51
C MET A 159 -4.43 12.12 -1.67
N ASP A 160 -4.17 13.27 -1.08
CA ASP A 160 -2.83 13.85 -0.96
C ASP A 160 -2.75 14.77 0.27
N ARG A 161 -1.54 15.34 0.49
CA ARG A 161 -1.29 16.37 1.48
C ARG A 161 -0.75 17.62 0.79
N ARG A 162 -1.46 18.72 0.91
CA ARG A 162 -1.06 20.05 0.43
C ARG A 162 -1.34 21.08 1.50
N TYR A 163 -0.53 22.11 1.56
CA TYR A 163 -0.71 23.21 2.52
C TYR A 163 -0.90 22.71 3.97
N ASN A 164 -0.16 21.69 4.35
CA ASN A 164 -0.27 21.01 5.66
C ASN A 164 -1.69 20.45 5.97
N THR A 165 -2.48 20.17 4.94
CA THR A 165 -3.84 19.68 5.03
C THR A 165 -4.00 18.43 4.16
N VAL A 166 -4.74 17.45 4.66
CA VAL A 166 -5.06 16.20 3.95
C VAL A 166 -6.37 16.38 3.19
N PHE A 167 -6.33 16.20 1.88
CA PHE A 167 -7.47 16.37 1.00
C PHE A 167 -7.94 15.04 0.42
N LEU A 168 -9.25 14.87 0.35
CA LEU A 168 -9.91 13.84 -0.44
C LEU A 168 -10.40 14.46 -1.74
N TYR A 169 -10.01 13.85 -2.87
CA TYR A 169 -10.41 14.25 -4.21
C TYR A 169 -11.09 13.12 -4.96
N HIS A 170 -11.63 13.46 -6.10
CA HIS A 170 -12.18 12.50 -7.05
C HIS A 170 -11.69 12.79 -8.48
N ASN A 171 -11.71 11.75 -9.30
CA ASN A 171 -11.49 11.88 -10.75
C ASN A 171 -12.20 10.74 -11.47
N GLY A 172 -12.28 10.75 -12.78
CA GLY A 172 -12.65 9.55 -13.55
C GLY A 172 -11.72 8.39 -13.20
N ALA A 173 -12.27 7.22 -13.01
CA ALA A 173 -11.49 6.04 -12.66
C ALA A 173 -10.45 5.66 -13.74
N ASP A 174 -10.68 6.05 -14.98
CA ASP A 174 -9.80 5.85 -16.14
C ASP A 174 -8.66 6.88 -16.23
N SER A 175 -8.68 7.92 -15.41
CA SER A 175 -7.60 8.92 -15.37
C SER A 175 -6.33 8.34 -14.74
N TYR A 176 -5.17 8.80 -15.22
CA TYR A 176 -3.89 8.52 -14.57
C TYR A 176 -2.92 9.68 -14.75
N TYR A 177 -2.00 9.83 -13.81
CA TYR A 177 -1.00 10.89 -13.79
C TYR A 177 0.33 10.35 -13.32
N ALA A 178 1.42 10.90 -13.79
CA ALA A 178 2.78 10.47 -13.42
C ALA A 178 3.04 10.51 -11.90
N ALA A 179 2.38 11.43 -11.19
CA ALA A 179 2.50 11.59 -9.73
C ALA A 179 1.41 10.86 -8.93
N ARG A 180 0.54 10.07 -9.57
CA ARG A 180 -0.50 9.31 -8.87
C ARG A 180 -0.23 7.83 -8.93
N GLY A 181 -0.20 7.21 -7.76
CA GLY A 181 -0.12 5.78 -7.56
C GLY A 181 -1.13 5.30 -6.52
N PHE A 182 -0.73 4.36 -5.68
CA PHE A 182 -1.51 3.93 -4.51
C PHE A 182 -0.59 3.49 -3.38
N ARG A 183 -1.13 3.51 -2.17
CA ARG A 183 -0.55 2.92 -0.97
C ARG A 183 -1.37 1.73 -0.54
N GLY A 184 -0.71 0.71 -0.05
CA GLY A 184 -1.35 -0.49 0.42
C GLY A 184 -1.33 -0.65 1.93
N SER A 185 -2.23 -1.49 2.42
CA SER A 185 -2.23 -2.07 3.75
C SER A 185 -2.11 -3.58 3.68
N LEU A 186 -1.48 -4.17 4.68
CA LEU A 186 -1.38 -5.60 4.87
C LEU A 186 -1.59 -5.96 6.35
N LYS A 187 -2.41 -6.96 6.61
CA LYS A 187 -2.59 -7.57 7.93
C LYS A 187 -1.83 -8.90 7.99
N VAL A 188 -1.09 -9.09 9.07
CA VAL A 188 -0.24 -10.27 9.31
C VAL A 188 -0.57 -10.92 10.64
#